data_cc140861ac73302202e940772226c9ee
#
_entry.id   cc140861ac73302202e940772226c9ee
#
_cell.length_a   1.000
_cell.length_b   1.000
_cell.length_c   1.000
_cell.angle_alpha   90.00
_cell.angle_beta   90.00
_cell.angle_gamma   90.00
#
_symmetry.space_group_name_H-M   'P 1'
#
loop_
_entity.id
_entity.type
_entity.pdbx_description
1 polymer ?
#
loop_
_entity_poly.entity_id
_entity_poly.type
_entity_poly.pdbx_seq_one_letter_code
_entity_poly.pdbx_strand_id
1 'polypeptide(L)'
;GILMSKFIYQSPGRYVQGKGIVSSIAEETERLGSHALIIADEVVWNITEEKIKESFSANNNVDFEYEVFKGESSEEEIQRIVKQYKEKNIDVVIGLGGGKALDTGKAVAFELKASVIDFASTASMDAPTAAVSVIYNEDGSFSGYEFYPKNPDTVIVDSEIVAQAPVRLFASGMSDGLATLIEVESTLRRQGQNMFHGKPTLASLAIAQKCEEVIFEYGYSAYTSVEKHIVTPQVDAVIEANTLLSGLGFENGGLAGAHAIHNGFTALEGDIHHLTHGEKVAYGILVQLVLENAPTEKFMKYKTFFDNINMPTTLEGLHIENTSYEELVQVGKRALTPNDTFANLSDKITADEIRSEEHTSELQ
;
A
#
# COMPACT_ATOMS: atom_id res chain seq x y z
N GLY A 1 22.68 4.39 27.78
CA GLY A 1 22.94 2.98 27.65
C GLY A 1 23.28 2.59 26.22
N ILE A 2 23.88 1.46 26.05
CA ILE A 2 24.17 0.94 24.71
C ILE A 2 22.86 0.48 24.10
N LEU A 3 22.45 1.13 23.00
CA LEU A 3 21.30 0.67 22.23
C LEU A 3 21.71 -0.62 21.51
N MET A 4 21.12 -1.73 21.94
CA MET A 4 21.34 -2.99 21.25
C MET A 4 20.56 -2.97 19.94
N SER A 5 21.30 -3.03 18.82
CA SER A 5 20.69 -3.22 17.51
C SER A 5 20.12 -4.62 17.43
N LYS A 6 18.82 -4.72 17.15
CA LYS A 6 18.17 -6.01 16.97
C LYS A 6 17.49 -6.08 15.59
N PHE A 7 17.45 -7.28 15.05
CA PHE A 7 16.70 -7.57 13.85
C PHE A 7 15.25 -7.80 14.23
N ILE A 8 14.31 -7.18 13.49
CA ILE A 8 12.88 -7.35 13.73
C ILE A 8 12.18 -7.69 12.42
N TYR A 9 11.34 -8.71 12.47
CA TYR A 9 10.48 -9.12 11.37
C TYR A 9 9.08 -9.40 11.91
N GLN A 10 8.06 -8.78 11.31
CA GLN A 10 6.66 -9.00 11.64
C GLN A 10 5.85 -9.23 10.36
N SER A 11 4.76 -9.98 10.48
CA SER A 11 3.88 -10.24 9.34
C SER A 11 2.45 -10.49 9.83
N PRO A 12 1.45 -10.42 8.92
CA PRO A 12 0.11 -10.92 9.21
C PRO A 12 0.15 -12.38 9.66
N GLY A 13 -0.82 -12.77 10.47
CA GLY A 13 -0.92 -14.14 10.94
C GLY A 13 -1.26 -15.15 9.85
N ARG A 14 -1.99 -14.70 8.82
CA ARG A 14 -2.44 -15.57 7.71
C ARG A 14 -2.67 -14.75 6.45
N TYR A 15 -2.29 -15.29 5.32
CA TYR A 15 -2.55 -14.72 4.00
C TYR A 15 -3.28 -15.74 3.14
N VAL A 16 -4.41 -15.36 2.56
CA VAL A 16 -5.26 -16.24 1.75
C VAL A 16 -5.56 -15.55 0.42
N GLN A 17 -5.19 -16.18 -0.67
CA GLN A 17 -5.40 -15.65 -2.01
C GLN A 17 -5.98 -16.73 -2.92
N GLY A 18 -6.97 -16.35 -3.72
CA GLY A 18 -7.50 -17.27 -4.73
C GLY A 18 -8.68 -16.69 -5.48
N LYS A 19 -8.96 -17.26 -6.63
CA LYS A 19 -10.13 -16.89 -7.44
C LYS A 19 -11.41 -17.39 -6.75
N GLY A 20 -12.32 -16.46 -6.45
CA GLY A 20 -13.57 -16.80 -5.79
C GLY A 20 -13.46 -17.05 -4.30
N ILE A 21 -12.33 -16.70 -3.68
CA ILE A 21 -12.07 -16.99 -2.26
C ILE A 21 -13.02 -16.24 -1.32
N VAL A 22 -13.74 -15.23 -1.81
CA VAL A 22 -14.78 -14.53 -1.03
C VAL A 22 -15.80 -15.51 -0.46
N SER A 23 -16.03 -16.63 -1.13
CA SER A 23 -16.95 -17.68 -0.65
C SER A 23 -16.50 -18.36 0.64
N SER A 24 -15.25 -18.19 1.03
CA SER A 24 -14.70 -18.73 2.29
C SER A 24 -14.65 -17.71 3.43
N ILE A 25 -15.25 -16.54 3.26
CA ILE A 25 -15.11 -15.44 4.24
C ILE A 25 -15.63 -15.83 5.63
N ALA A 26 -16.71 -16.61 5.70
CA ALA A 26 -17.24 -17.08 7.01
C ALA A 26 -16.27 -18.04 7.70
N GLU A 27 -15.67 -18.96 6.97
CA GLU A 27 -14.68 -19.88 7.50
C GLU A 27 -13.44 -19.14 8.03
N GLU A 28 -12.98 -18.13 7.31
CA GLU A 28 -11.84 -17.33 7.75
C GLU A 28 -12.19 -16.49 8.98
N THR A 29 -13.43 -16.00 9.06
CA THR A 29 -13.92 -15.29 10.24
C THR A 29 -13.96 -16.21 11.47
N GLU A 30 -14.45 -17.43 11.30
CA GLU A 30 -14.57 -18.41 12.38
C GLU A 30 -13.24 -18.73 13.05
N ARG A 31 -12.14 -18.65 12.31
CA ARG A 31 -10.79 -18.85 12.87
C ARG A 31 -10.43 -17.80 13.93
N LEU A 32 -11.08 -16.65 13.91
CA LEU A 32 -10.73 -15.50 14.76
C LEU A 32 -11.81 -15.15 15.78
N GLY A 33 -13.07 -15.46 15.48
CA GLY A 33 -14.18 -15.10 16.34
C GLY A 33 -15.52 -15.57 15.81
N SER A 34 -16.60 -14.99 16.30
CA SER A 34 -17.95 -15.43 15.98
C SER A 34 -18.87 -14.31 15.50
N HIS A 35 -18.55 -13.06 15.77
CA HIS A 35 -19.41 -11.93 15.43
C HIS A 35 -18.62 -10.84 14.72
N ALA A 36 -18.77 -10.77 13.41
CA ALA A 36 -17.98 -9.87 12.56
C ALA A 36 -18.70 -8.56 12.26
N LEU A 37 -17.93 -7.49 12.13
CA LEU A 37 -18.35 -6.23 11.54
C LEU A 37 -17.63 -6.05 10.22
N ILE A 38 -18.38 -6.03 9.11
CA ILE A 38 -17.82 -5.76 7.77
C ILE A 38 -17.96 -4.26 7.49
N ILE A 39 -16.84 -3.62 7.19
CA ILE A 39 -16.78 -2.19 6.81
C ILE A 39 -16.39 -2.13 5.34
N ALA A 40 -17.29 -1.61 4.51
CA ALA A 40 -17.06 -1.51 3.06
C ALA A 40 -17.86 -0.34 2.50
N ASP A 41 -17.38 0.26 1.39
CA ASP A 41 -18.20 1.21 0.64
C ASP A 41 -19.34 0.47 -0.10
N GLU A 42 -20.33 1.23 -0.57
CA GLU A 42 -21.50 0.64 -1.24
C GLU A 42 -21.12 -0.12 -2.51
N VAL A 43 -20.14 0.37 -3.27
CA VAL A 43 -19.76 -0.27 -4.55
C VAL A 43 -19.18 -1.65 -4.30
N VAL A 44 -18.21 -1.75 -3.40
CA VAL A 44 -17.59 -3.04 -3.07
C VAL A 44 -18.58 -3.97 -2.39
N TRP A 45 -19.39 -3.43 -1.49
CA TRP A 45 -20.45 -4.23 -0.85
C TRP A 45 -21.39 -4.84 -1.87
N ASN A 46 -21.91 -4.05 -2.81
CA ASN A 46 -22.84 -4.53 -3.82
C ASN A 46 -22.24 -5.62 -4.72
N ILE A 47 -20.94 -5.56 -4.98
CA ILE A 47 -20.22 -6.58 -5.77
C ILE A 47 -20.13 -7.91 -5.00
N THR A 48 -19.98 -7.85 -3.67
CA THR A 48 -19.63 -9.01 -2.84
C THR A 48 -20.76 -9.52 -1.97
N GLU A 49 -21.84 -8.75 -1.82
CA GLU A 49 -22.92 -9.01 -0.86
C GLU A 49 -23.50 -10.42 -0.95
N GLU A 50 -23.85 -10.85 -2.15
CA GLU A 50 -24.52 -12.16 -2.35
C GLU A 50 -23.62 -13.31 -1.85
N LYS A 51 -22.35 -13.30 -2.27
CA LYS A 51 -21.41 -14.37 -1.90
C LYS A 51 -21.07 -14.33 -0.42
N ILE A 52 -20.98 -13.13 0.17
CA ILE A 52 -20.75 -12.99 1.61
C ILE A 52 -21.93 -13.54 2.40
N LYS A 53 -23.15 -13.18 2.02
CA LYS A 53 -24.37 -13.69 2.67
C LYS A 53 -24.49 -15.22 2.55
N GLU A 54 -24.20 -15.77 1.38
CA GLU A 54 -24.18 -17.22 1.19
C GLU A 54 -23.16 -17.90 2.10
N SER A 55 -21.96 -17.36 2.20
CA SER A 55 -20.89 -17.92 3.06
C SER A 55 -21.32 -17.96 4.52
N PHE A 56 -21.82 -16.85 5.04
CA PHE A 56 -22.26 -16.79 6.44
C PHE A 56 -23.51 -17.62 6.68
N SER A 57 -24.43 -17.69 5.74
CA SER A 57 -25.65 -18.52 5.86
C SER A 57 -25.34 -20.01 5.96
N ALA A 58 -24.24 -20.45 5.37
CA ALA A 58 -23.82 -21.85 5.40
C ALA A 58 -23.02 -22.22 6.67
N ASN A 59 -22.74 -21.26 7.55
CA ASN A 59 -21.93 -21.46 8.74
C ASN A 59 -22.65 -20.94 9.99
N ASN A 60 -23.18 -21.84 10.79
CA ASN A 60 -23.94 -21.48 12.00
C ASN A 60 -23.10 -20.97 13.16
N ASN A 61 -21.77 -21.02 13.05
CA ASN A 61 -20.86 -20.62 14.14
C ASN A 61 -20.48 -19.15 14.11
N VAL A 62 -20.83 -18.47 13.02
CA VAL A 62 -20.46 -17.06 12.81
C VAL A 62 -21.64 -16.28 12.22
N ASP A 63 -21.66 -14.99 12.51
CA ASP A 63 -22.58 -14.07 11.89
C ASP A 63 -21.85 -12.72 11.62
N PHE A 64 -22.53 -11.82 10.93
CA PHE A 64 -21.92 -10.53 10.64
C PHE A 64 -22.96 -9.41 10.64
N GLU A 65 -22.46 -8.21 10.86
CA GLU A 65 -23.17 -6.95 10.59
C GLU A 65 -22.37 -6.17 9.55
N TYR A 66 -23.06 -5.38 8.74
CA TYR A 66 -22.45 -4.53 7.73
C TYR A 66 -22.62 -3.07 8.11
N GLU A 67 -21.51 -2.31 8.04
CA GLU A 67 -21.51 -0.87 8.16
C GLU A 67 -20.93 -0.25 6.89
N VAL A 68 -21.67 0.66 6.27
CA VAL A 68 -21.18 1.36 5.10
C VAL A 68 -20.04 2.32 5.51
N PHE A 69 -18.92 2.22 4.79
CA PHE A 69 -17.81 3.15 4.90
C PHE A 69 -18.07 4.35 4.00
N LYS A 70 -17.95 5.56 4.56
CA LYS A 70 -18.22 6.81 3.84
C LYS A 70 -17.04 7.76 3.93
N GLY A 71 -16.61 8.28 2.78
CA GLY A 71 -15.62 9.33 2.71
C GLY A 71 -14.19 8.85 2.90
N GLU A 72 -13.53 9.36 3.92
CA GLU A 72 -12.11 9.14 4.17
C GLU A 72 -11.86 8.25 5.38
N SER A 73 -10.64 7.67 5.45
CA SER A 73 -10.15 7.04 6.66
C SER A 73 -9.79 8.14 7.67
N SER A 74 -10.82 8.78 8.20
CA SER A 74 -10.71 9.93 9.10
C SER A 74 -11.00 9.52 10.53
N GLU A 75 -10.48 10.31 11.48
CA GLU A 75 -10.80 10.11 12.90
C GLU A 75 -12.31 10.17 13.14
N GLU A 76 -13.01 11.08 12.45
CA GLU A 76 -14.46 11.24 12.58
C GLU A 76 -15.21 9.99 12.12
N GLU A 77 -14.83 9.42 10.99
CA GLU A 77 -15.47 8.21 10.46
C GLU A 77 -15.15 6.99 11.34
N ILE A 78 -13.92 6.86 11.79
CA ILE A 78 -13.51 5.78 12.69
C ILE A 78 -14.33 5.84 13.96
N GLN A 79 -14.43 6.99 14.60
CA GLN A 79 -15.17 7.16 15.86
C GLN A 79 -16.69 7.00 15.67
N ARG A 80 -17.23 7.39 14.52
CA ARG A 80 -18.63 7.15 14.19
C ARG A 80 -18.94 5.64 14.24
N ILE A 81 -18.11 4.86 13.62
CA ILE A 81 -18.29 3.39 13.56
C ILE A 81 -18.06 2.77 14.93
N VAL A 82 -16.98 3.14 15.62
CA VAL A 82 -16.67 2.64 16.96
C VAL A 82 -17.83 2.90 17.92
N LYS A 83 -18.34 4.11 17.93
CA LYS A 83 -19.45 4.51 18.83
C LYS A 83 -20.70 3.66 18.57
N GLN A 84 -20.99 3.36 17.31
CA GLN A 84 -22.18 2.59 16.94
C GLN A 84 -22.08 1.13 17.35
N TYR A 85 -20.86 0.54 17.35
CA TYR A 85 -20.68 -0.90 17.53
C TYR A 85 -20.02 -1.32 18.84
N LYS A 86 -19.55 -0.39 19.67
CA LYS A 86 -18.82 -0.72 20.92
C LYS A 86 -19.57 -1.59 21.92
N GLU A 87 -20.90 -1.59 21.88
CA GLU A 87 -21.74 -2.41 22.78
C GLU A 87 -22.32 -3.65 22.10
N LYS A 88 -21.88 -3.96 20.88
CA LYS A 88 -22.45 -5.06 20.10
C LYS A 88 -21.62 -6.34 20.09
N ASN A 89 -20.62 -6.44 20.94
CA ASN A 89 -19.77 -7.62 21.09
C ASN A 89 -19.08 -8.06 19.79
N ILE A 90 -18.64 -7.10 18.97
CA ILE A 90 -17.87 -7.39 17.78
C ILE A 90 -16.51 -7.95 18.21
N ASP A 91 -16.14 -9.13 17.71
CA ASP A 91 -14.84 -9.75 17.99
C ASP A 91 -13.95 -9.86 16.75
N VAL A 92 -14.50 -9.63 15.56
CA VAL A 92 -13.73 -9.56 14.31
C VAL A 92 -14.20 -8.36 13.51
N VAL A 93 -13.28 -7.53 13.03
CA VAL A 93 -13.58 -6.46 12.09
C VAL A 93 -12.98 -6.83 10.74
N ILE A 94 -13.79 -6.75 9.69
CA ILE A 94 -13.38 -7.03 8.31
C ILE A 94 -13.40 -5.72 7.54
N GLY A 95 -12.22 -5.17 7.23
CA GLY A 95 -12.10 -4.08 6.28
C GLY A 95 -12.15 -4.66 4.87
N LEU A 96 -13.14 -4.27 4.08
CA LEU A 96 -13.36 -4.81 2.75
C LEU A 96 -13.34 -3.68 1.73
N GLY A 97 -12.31 -3.66 0.89
CA GLY A 97 -12.19 -2.62 -0.12
C GLY A 97 -10.78 -2.27 -0.49
N GLY A 98 -10.57 -1.02 -0.88
CA GLY A 98 -9.26 -0.43 -1.12
C GLY A 98 -8.62 0.08 0.17
N GLY A 99 -7.50 0.79 0.04
CA GLY A 99 -6.68 1.22 1.18
C GLY A 99 -7.44 1.95 2.28
N LYS A 100 -8.36 2.83 1.93
CA LYS A 100 -9.13 3.61 2.93
C LYS A 100 -10.04 2.73 3.78
N ALA A 101 -10.73 1.79 3.17
CA ALA A 101 -11.59 0.84 3.90
C ALA A 101 -10.77 -0.09 4.78
N LEU A 102 -9.62 -0.56 4.27
CA LEU A 102 -8.71 -1.42 5.02
C LEU A 102 -8.14 -0.70 6.24
N ASP A 103 -7.68 0.53 6.06
CA ASP A 103 -7.11 1.33 7.14
C ASP A 103 -8.17 1.71 8.18
N THR A 104 -9.40 2.02 7.76
CA THR A 104 -10.51 2.24 8.68
C THR A 104 -10.82 0.98 9.48
N GLY A 105 -10.84 -0.18 8.82
CA GLY A 105 -11.06 -1.46 9.48
C GLY A 105 -10.01 -1.76 10.56
N LYS A 106 -8.74 -1.51 10.28
CA LYS A 106 -7.66 -1.67 11.28
C LYS A 106 -7.86 -0.77 12.49
N ALA A 107 -8.20 0.48 12.26
CA ALA A 107 -8.41 1.46 13.33
C ALA A 107 -9.62 1.09 14.21
N VAL A 108 -10.73 0.72 13.58
CA VAL A 108 -11.93 0.28 14.30
C VAL A 108 -11.66 -0.99 15.11
N ALA A 109 -10.96 -1.96 14.52
CA ALA A 109 -10.59 -3.18 15.22
C ALA A 109 -9.75 -2.90 16.46
N PHE A 110 -8.78 -2.02 16.34
CA PHE A 110 -7.92 -1.63 17.45
C PHE A 110 -8.73 -1.01 18.59
N GLU A 111 -9.62 -0.07 18.27
CA GLU A 111 -10.47 0.58 19.26
C GLU A 111 -11.46 -0.39 19.94
N LEU A 112 -12.01 -1.33 19.17
CA LEU A 112 -12.94 -2.34 19.70
C LEU A 112 -12.23 -3.53 20.35
N LYS A 113 -10.90 -3.58 20.30
CA LYS A 113 -10.11 -4.73 20.78
C LYS A 113 -10.52 -6.03 20.10
N ALA A 114 -10.83 -5.94 18.82
CA ALA A 114 -11.22 -7.07 17.98
C ALA A 114 -10.06 -7.53 17.11
N SER A 115 -10.15 -8.76 16.61
CA SER A 115 -9.26 -9.23 15.55
C SER A 115 -9.60 -8.51 14.24
N VAL A 116 -8.64 -8.41 13.32
CA VAL A 116 -8.87 -7.74 12.03
C VAL A 116 -8.56 -8.65 10.86
N ILE A 117 -9.48 -8.65 9.89
CA ILE A 117 -9.29 -9.23 8.56
C ILE A 117 -9.24 -8.06 7.58
N ASP A 118 -8.16 -7.96 6.82
CA ASP A 118 -8.08 -7.05 5.69
C ASP A 118 -8.41 -7.84 4.42
N PHE A 119 -9.57 -7.53 3.84
CA PHE A 119 -10.02 -8.13 2.59
C PHE A 119 -9.85 -7.10 1.47
N ALA A 120 -8.77 -7.23 0.72
CA ALA A 120 -8.45 -6.28 -0.34
C ALA A 120 -9.28 -6.56 -1.61
N SER A 121 -9.96 -5.54 -2.11
CA SER A 121 -10.72 -5.61 -3.38
C SER A 121 -9.88 -5.23 -4.59
N THR A 122 -8.69 -4.67 -4.36
CA THR A 122 -7.74 -4.26 -5.39
C THR A 122 -6.34 -4.68 -4.98
N ALA A 123 -5.44 -4.80 -5.95
CA ALA A 123 -4.01 -4.98 -5.70
C ALA A 123 -3.27 -3.68 -6.07
N SER A 124 -3.76 -2.55 -5.55
CA SER A 124 -3.31 -1.21 -5.92
C SER A 124 -2.18 -0.66 -5.07
N MET A 125 -1.93 -1.27 -3.91
CA MET A 125 -0.90 -0.86 -2.96
C MET A 125 -0.65 -1.99 -1.96
N ASP A 126 0.31 -1.79 -1.07
CA ASP A 126 0.72 -2.79 -0.09
C ASP A 126 0.14 -2.57 1.33
N ALA A 127 -0.89 -1.73 1.45
CA ALA A 127 -1.57 -1.48 2.72
C ALA A 127 -2.21 -2.71 3.39
N PRO A 128 -2.69 -3.74 2.66
CA PRO A 128 -3.41 -4.84 3.30
C PRO A 128 -2.64 -5.57 4.39
N THR A 129 -1.32 -5.68 4.29
CA THR A 129 -0.50 -6.41 5.27
C THR A 129 0.04 -5.54 6.39
N ALA A 130 -0.06 -4.23 6.29
CA ALA A 130 0.67 -3.29 7.14
C ALA A 130 0.02 -3.11 8.52
N ALA A 131 0.86 -2.95 9.54
CA ALA A 131 0.47 -2.63 10.92
C ALA A 131 0.32 -1.11 11.12
N VAL A 132 -0.22 -0.44 10.13
CA VAL A 132 -0.37 1.02 10.13
C VAL A 132 -1.62 1.41 9.35
N SER A 133 -2.27 2.48 9.78
CA SER A 133 -3.31 3.15 9.00
C SER A 133 -2.88 4.57 8.67
N VAL A 134 -3.14 4.99 7.44
CA VAL A 134 -3.02 6.40 7.06
C VAL A 134 -4.32 7.09 7.43
N ILE A 135 -4.22 8.18 8.17
CA ILE A 135 -5.36 8.95 8.64
C ILE A 135 -5.46 10.25 7.85
N TYR A 136 -6.65 10.52 7.34
CA TYR A 136 -6.95 11.71 6.56
C TYR A 136 -7.95 12.60 7.29
N ASN A 137 -7.93 13.88 6.96
CA ASN A 137 -9.00 14.80 7.33
C ASN A 137 -10.22 14.53 6.45
N GLU A 138 -11.39 15.02 6.86
CA GLU A 138 -12.62 14.83 6.09
C GLU A 138 -12.55 15.41 4.68
N ASP A 139 -11.71 16.43 4.46
CA ASP A 139 -11.49 17.02 3.14
C ASP A 139 -10.52 16.22 2.24
N GLY A 140 -10.02 15.09 2.74
CA GLY A 140 -9.09 14.23 2.00
C GLY A 140 -7.62 14.59 2.17
N SER A 141 -7.29 15.66 2.91
CA SER A 141 -5.89 16.00 3.18
C SER A 141 -5.29 15.06 4.23
N PHE A 142 -3.98 14.83 4.13
CA PHE A 142 -3.26 13.95 5.05
C PHE A 142 -3.26 14.52 6.47
N SER A 143 -3.59 13.68 7.45
CA SER A 143 -3.56 14.03 8.87
C SER A 143 -2.38 13.38 9.61
N GLY A 144 -2.14 12.10 9.40
CA GLY A 144 -1.07 11.40 10.09
C GLY A 144 -1.14 9.89 9.90
N TYR A 145 -0.36 9.19 10.72
CA TYR A 145 -0.33 7.74 10.77
C TYR A 145 -0.78 7.25 12.14
N GLU A 146 -1.45 6.10 12.15
CA GLU A 146 -1.70 5.36 13.38
C GLU A 146 -1.00 4.01 13.25
N PHE A 147 -0.10 3.71 14.20
CA PHE A 147 0.67 2.46 14.21
C PHE A 147 0.09 1.50 15.21
N TYR A 148 0.08 0.21 14.86
CA TYR A 148 -0.48 -0.85 15.69
C TYR A 148 0.61 -1.82 16.16
N PRO A 149 0.42 -2.47 17.34
CA PRO A 149 1.40 -3.44 17.83
C PRO A 149 1.55 -4.68 16.96
N LYS A 150 0.52 -5.04 16.20
CA LYS A 150 0.52 -6.24 15.35
C LYS A 150 -0.05 -5.94 13.97
N ASN A 151 0.33 -6.77 13.00
CA ASN A 151 -0.22 -6.75 11.67
C ASN A 151 -1.64 -7.33 11.67
N PRO A 152 -2.42 -7.18 10.59
CA PRO A 152 -3.72 -7.83 10.47
C PRO A 152 -3.63 -9.33 10.76
N ASP A 153 -4.65 -9.87 11.43
CA ASP A 153 -4.68 -11.30 11.76
C ASP A 153 -4.78 -12.15 10.51
N THR A 154 -5.59 -11.70 9.54
CA THR A 154 -5.73 -12.36 8.23
C THR A 154 -5.84 -11.32 7.14
N VAL A 155 -5.18 -11.61 6.02
CA VAL A 155 -5.32 -10.85 4.78
C VAL A 155 -5.93 -11.76 3.74
N ILE A 156 -7.02 -11.33 3.10
CA ILE A 156 -7.70 -12.07 2.04
C ILE A 156 -7.64 -11.27 0.75
N VAL A 157 -7.32 -11.94 -0.36
CA VAL A 157 -7.32 -11.32 -1.68
C VAL A 157 -8.03 -12.27 -2.65
N ASP A 158 -9.13 -11.81 -3.23
CA ASP A 158 -9.85 -12.57 -4.26
C ASP A 158 -9.36 -12.12 -5.64
N SER A 159 -8.66 -13.01 -6.35
CA SER A 159 -8.06 -12.70 -7.65
C SER A 159 -9.08 -12.26 -8.69
N GLU A 160 -10.29 -12.83 -8.66
CA GLU A 160 -11.34 -12.46 -9.58
C GLU A 160 -11.85 -11.04 -9.35
N ILE A 161 -12.03 -10.66 -8.08
CA ILE A 161 -12.44 -9.31 -7.72
C ILE A 161 -11.35 -8.30 -8.14
N VAL A 162 -10.09 -8.62 -7.87
CA VAL A 162 -8.96 -7.76 -8.27
C VAL A 162 -8.91 -7.60 -9.79
N ALA A 163 -9.11 -8.67 -10.55
CA ALA A 163 -9.06 -8.63 -12.01
C ALA A 163 -10.23 -7.85 -12.62
N GLN A 164 -11.35 -7.72 -11.92
CA GLN A 164 -12.50 -6.94 -12.39
C GLN A 164 -12.34 -5.44 -12.15
N ALA A 165 -11.43 -5.04 -11.28
CA ALA A 165 -11.16 -3.63 -11.02
C ALA A 165 -10.38 -2.99 -12.19
N PRO A 166 -10.38 -1.65 -12.32
CA PRO A 166 -9.62 -0.98 -13.37
C PRO A 166 -8.14 -1.36 -13.34
N VAL A 167 -7.57 -1.64 -14.51
CA VAL A 167 -6.16 -2.06 -14.64
C VAL A 167 -5.19 -1.00 -14.10
N ARG A 168 -5.58 0.26 -14.12
CA ARG A 168 -4.80 1.36 -13.55
C ARG A 168 -4.44 1.10 -12.09
N LEU A 169 -5.37 0.53 -11.32
CA LEU A 169 -5.12 0.21 -9.90
C LEU A 169 -4.12 -0.95 -9.77
N PHE A 170 -4.22 -1.94 -10.63
CA PHE A 170 -3.27 -3.05 -10.67
C PHE A 170 -1.86 -2.57 -11.01
N ALA A 171 -1.74 -1.70 -12.01
CA ALA A 171 -0.47 -1.08 -12.38
C ALA A 171 0.11 -0.23 -11.24
N SER A 172 -0.73 0.50 -10.52
CA SER A 172 -0.32 1.25 -9.33
C SER A 172 0.35 0.34 -8.30
N GLY A 173 -0.23 -0.83 -8.06
CA GLY A 173 0.36 -1.82 -7.15
C GLY A 173 1.71 -2.34 -7.60
N MET A 174 1.91 -2.52 -8.90
CA MET A 174 3.21 -2.94 -9.44
C MET A 174 4.27 -1.86 -9.22
N SER A 175 3.92 -0.60 -9.41
CA SER A 175 4.85 0.51 -9.15
C SER A 175 5.26 0.57 -7.68
N ASP A 176 4.28 0.44 -6.79
CA ASP A 176 4.53 0.40 -5.35
C ASP A 176 5.46 -0.77 -4.99
N GLY A 177 5.20 -1.94 -5.59
CA GLY A 177 6.02 -3.13 -5.39
C GLY A 177 7.46 -2.98 -5.91
N LEU A 178 7.66 -2.26 -7.01
CA LEU A 178 9.01 -2.02 -7.55
C LEU A 178 9.83 -1.05 -6.70
N ALA A 179 9.19 -0.22 -5.88
CA ALA A 179 9.91 0.64 -4.95
C ALA A 179 10.54 -0.17 -3.81
N THR A 180 9.96 -1.30 -3.47
CA THR A 180 10.31 -2.05 -2.25
C THR A 180 11.79 -2.43 -2.18
N LEU A 181 12.34 -3.09 -3.20
CA LEU A 181 13.74 -3.50 -3.18
C LEU A 181 14.69 -2.30 -3.20
N ILE A 182 14.40 -1.29 -4.02
CA ILE A 182 15.22 -0.09 -4.12
C ILE A 182 15.35 0.57 -2.75
N GLU A 183 14.24 0.68 -2.04
CA GLU A 183 14.20 1.34 -0.74
C GLU A 183 14.83 0.50 0.36
N VAL A 184 14.64 -0.82 0.32
CA VAL A 184 15.30 -1.74 1.25
C VAL A 184 16.81 -1.71 1.09
N GLU A 185 17.30 -1.74 -0.14
CA GLU A 185 18.73 -1.65 -0.41
C GLU A 185 19.32 -0.32 0.08
N SER A 186 18.59 0.77 -0.11
CA SER A 186 18.99 2.07 0.40
C SER A 186 19.05 2.08 1.93
N THR A 187 18.04 1.50 2.59
CA THR A 187 18.01 1.39 4.06
C THR A 187 19.21 0.58 4.56
N LEU A 188 19.54 -0.53 3.91
CA LEU A 188 20.67 -1.37 4.28
C LEU A 188 22.01 -0.62 4.13
N ARG A 189 22.22 0.08 3.02
CA ARG A 189 23.46 0.86 2.79
C ARG A 189 23.67 1.93 3.85
N ARG A 190 22.60 2.50 4.36
CA ARG A 190 22.65 3.56 5.36
C ARG A 190 22.56 3.04 6.79
N GLN A 191 22.49 1.73 6.97
CA GLN A 191 22.30 1.11 8.29
C GLN A 191 21.08 1.68 9.02
N GLY A 192 20.01 1.96 8.23
CA GLY A 192 18.75 2.47 8.75
C GLY A 192 17.90 1.40 9.40
N GLN A 193 16.74 1.83 9.91
CA GLN A 193 15.81 0.94 10.59
C GLN A 193 14.59 0.67 9.69
N ASN A 194 13.95 -0.47 9.92
CA ASN A 194 12.66 -0.79 9.30
C ASN A 194 11.52 -0.09 10.05
N MET A 195 10.29 -0.36 9.65
CA MET A 195 9.10 0.28 10.23
C MET A 195 8.82 -0.15 11.67
N PHE A 196 9.49 -1.19 12.15
CA PHE A 196 9.38 -1.70 13.53
C PHE A 196 10.55 -1.30 14.41
N HIS A 197 11.35 -0.33 13.96
CA HIS A 197 12.52 0.21 14.68
C HIS A 197 13.61 -0.84 14.91
N GLY A 198 13.71 -1.83 14.03
CA GLY A 198 14.74 -2.85 14.04
C GLY A 198 15.54 -2.85 12.75
N LYS A 199 16.58 -3.67 12.72
CA LYS A 199 17.35 -3.89 11.50
C LYS A 199 16.58 -4.77 10.54
N PRO A 200 16.67 -4.48 9.22
CA PRO A 200 16.11 -5.39 8.20
C PRO A 200 16.77 -6.77 8.28
N THR A 201 15.95 -7.81 8.18
CA THR A 201 16.39 -9.19 8.21
C THR A 201 16.80 -9.69 6.81
N LEU A 202 17.52 -10.79 6.75
CA LEU A 202 17.78 -11.47 5.48
C LEU A 202 16.48 -11.92 4.82
N ALA A 203 15.47 -12.30 5.62
CA ALA A 203 14.16 -12.68 5.12
C ALA A 203 13.50 -11.50 4.38
N SER A 204 13.53 -10.31 4.96
CA SER A 204 12.92 -9.13 4.32
C SER A 204 13.62 -8.76 3.01
N LEU A 205 14.94 -8.87 2.95
CA LEU A 205 15.70 -8.63 1.71
C LEU A 205 15.32 -9.66 0.63
N ALA A 206 15.25 -10.93 0.99
CA ALA A 206 14.87 -11.99 0.05
C ALA A 206 13.46 -11.77 -0.50
N ILE A 207 12.52 -11.36 0.36
CA ILE A 207 11.15 -11.06 -0.03
C ILE A 207 11.11 -9.86 -1.00
N ALA A 208 11.84 -8.79 -0.69
CA ALA A 208 11.92 -7.62 -1.56
C ALA A 208 12.53 -7.96 -2.93
N GLN A 209 13.57 -8.79 -2.96
CA GLN A 209 14.18 -9.29 -4.19
C GLN A 209 13.18 -10.09 -5.03
N LYS A 210 12.42 -10.96 -4.39
CA LYS A 210 11.39 -11.76 -5.07
C LYS A 210 10.27 -10.90 -5.62
N CYS A 211 9.89 -9.86 -4.90
CA CYS A 211 8.88 -8.90 -5.34
C CYS A 211 9.28 -8.26 -6.68
N GLU A 212 10.48 -7.71 -6.76
CA GLU A 212 10.99 -7.09 -7.99
C GLU A 212 11.09 -8.11 -9.13
N GLU A 213 11.64 -9.28 -8.86
CA GLU A 213 11.77 -10.34 -9.84
C GLU A 213 10.43 -10.72 -10.48
N VAL A 214 9.41 -10.95 -9.67
CA VAL A 214 8.08 -11.34 -10.14
C VAL A 214 7.45 -10.22 -10.98
N ILE A 215 7.54 -8.98 -10.53
CA ILE A 215 6.92 -7.85 -11.24
C ILE A 215 7.58 -7.64 -12.60
N PHE A 216 8.89 -7.65 -12.69
CA PHE A 216 9.57 -7.50 -13.98
C PHE A 216 9.31 -8.68 -14.91
N GLU A 217 9.27 -9.90 -14.39
CA GLU A 217 9.07 -11.09 -15.21
C GLU A 217 7.64 -11.20 -15.74
N TYR A 218 6.64 -10.99 -14.88
CA TYR A 218 5.24 -11.25 -15.20
C TYR A 218 4.36 -10.01 -15.30
N GLY A 219 4.88 -8.84 -14.93
CA GLY A 219 4.04 -7.64 -14.79
C GLY A 219 3.31 -7.21 -16.04
N TYR A 220 4.00 -7.17 -17.18
CA TYR A 220 3.38 -6.74 -18.43
C TYR A 220 2.33 -7.75 -18.90
N SER A 221 2.61 -9.04 -18.84
CA SER A 221 1.66 -10.10 -19.18
C SER A 221 0.41 -10.04 -18.26
N ALA A 222 0.63 -9.84 -16.97
CA ALA A 222 -0.47 -9.70 -16.01
C ALA A 222 -1.29 -8.42 -16.30
N TYR A 223 -0.64 -7.32 -16.61
CA TYR A 223 -1.30 -6.07 -16.97
C TYR A 223 -2.25 -6.26 -18.15
N THR A 224 -1.79 -6.89 -19.23
CA THR A 224 -2.61 -7.12 -20.42
C THR A 224 -3.78 -8.06 -20.13
N SER A 225 -3.60 -9.04 -19.24
CA SER A 225 -4.68 -9.94 -18.82
C SER A 225 -5.73 -9.23 -17.98
N VAL A 226 -5.31 -8.37 -17.04
CA VAL A 226 -6.24 -7.60 -16.19
C VAL A 226 -6.99 -6.55 -17.01
N GLU A 227 -6.39 -5.98 -18.06
CA GLU A 227 -7.12 -5.13 -19.01
C GLU A 227 -8.35 -5.82 -19.56
N LYS A 228 -8.29 -7.15 -19.72
CA LYS A 228 -9.37 -7.99 -20.22
C LYS A 228 -10.16 -8.68 -19.11
N HIS A 229 -9.85 -8.34 -17.84
CA HIS A 229 -10.49 -8.93 -16.66
C HIS A 229 -10.33 -10.45 -16.55
N ILE A 230 -9.16 -10.95 -16.96
CA ILE A 230 -8.85 -12.39 -16.95
C ILE A 230 -7.83 -12.68 -15.86
N VAL A 231 -8.08 -13.73 -15.07
CA VAL A 231 -7.15 -14.25 -14.08
C VAL A 231 -6.29 -15.34 -14.74
N THR A 232 -4.97 -15.17 -14.66
CA THR A 232 -3.97 -16.12 -15.13
C THR A 232 -3.01 -16.44 -14.00
N PRO A 233 -2.15 -17.48 -14.12
CA PRO A 233 -1.08 -17.69 -13.13
C PRO A 233 -0.17 -16.47 -12.97
N GLN A 234 0.10 -15.73 -14.04
CA GLN A 234 0.89 -14.51 -13.97
C GLN A 234 0.17 -13.40 -13.19
N VAL A 235 -1.14 -13.27 -13.38
CA VAL A 235 -1.95 -12.33 -12.59
C VAL A 235 -1.89 -12.69 -11.10
N ASP A 236 -2.06 -13.96 -10.75
CA ASP A 236 -1.96 -14.41 -9.36
C ASP A 236 -0.57 -14.11 -8.78
N ALA A 237 0.49 -14.36 -9.53
CA ALA A 237 1.85 -14.07 -9.06
C ALA A 237 2.05 -12.57 -8.79
N VAL A 238 1.56 -11.70 -9.66
CA VAL A 238 1.68 -10.25 -9.51
C VAL A 238 0.78 -9.74 -8.38
N ILE A 239 -0.41 -10.29 -8.19
CA ILE A 239 -1.25 -9.97 -7.03
C ILE A 239 -0.50 -10.26 -5.73
N GLU A 240 0.15 -11.42 -5.63
CA GLU A 240 0.95 -11.76 -4.46
C GLU A 240 2.10 -10.78 -4.29
N ALA A 241 2.80 -10.44 -5.37
CA ALA A 241 3.90 -9.46 -5.31
C ALA A 241 3.42 -8.10 -4.83
N ASN A 242 2.33 -7.57 -5.42
CA ASN A 242 1.78 -6.27 -5.07
C ASN A 242 1.32 -6.20 -3.62
N THR A 243 0.74 -7.26 -3.11
CA THR A 243 0.06 -7.29 -1.80
C THR A 243 0.96 -7.84 -0.70
N LEU A 244 1.42 -9.08 -0.86
CA LEU A 244 2.16 -9.77 0.19
C LEU A 244 3.64 -9.42 0.17
N LEU A 245 4.32 -9.63 -0.96
CA LEU A 245 5.77 -9.44 -1.03
C LEU A 245 6.15 -7.98 -0.84
N SER A 246 5.42 -7.07 -1.48
CA SER A 246 5.62 -5.64 -1.30
C SER A 246 5.34 -5.21 0.15
N GLY A 247 4.23 -5.69 0.72
CA GLY A 247 3.85 -5.35 2.08
C GLY A 247 4.86 -5.81 3.12
N LEU A 248 5.28 -7.07 3.06
CA LEU A 248 6.29 -7.60 3.97
C LEU A 248 7.65 -6.95 3.74
N GLY A 249 7.98 -6.70 2.48
CA GLY A 249 9.25 -6.10 2.10
C GLY A 249 9.41 -4.69 2.62
N PHE A 250 8.40 -3.83 2.44
CA PHE A 250 8.55 -2.44 2.86
C PHE A 250 8.56 -2.27 4.37
N GLU A 251 7.68 -2.97 5.09
CA GLU A 251 7.62 -2.81 6.55
C GLU A 251 8.87 -3.36 7.22
N ASN A 252 9.33 -4.50 6.76
CA ASN A 252 10.46 -5.21 7.37
C ASN A 252 11.80 -4.75 6.83
N GLY A 253 11.82 -4.11 5.66
CA GLY A 253 13.03 -3.62 5.01
C GLY A 253 13.25 -2.13 5.11
N GLY A 254 12.21 -1.35 5.34
CA GLY A 254 12.27 0.11 5.45
C GLY A 254 11.93 0.84 4.16
N LEU A 255 11.57 2.10 4.30
CA LEU A 255 11.27 3.00 3.20
C LEU A 255 12.37 4.04 3.00
N ALA A 256 12.45 4.61 1.81
CA ALA A 256 13.44 5.63 1.46
C ALA A 256 12.87 6.65 0.46
N GLY A 257 13.67 7.07 -0.54
CA GLY A 257 13.38 8.22 -1.37
C GLY A 257 12.09 8.20 -2.16
N ALA A 258 11.72 7.06 -2.76
CA ALA A 258 10.55 7.00 -3.63
C ALA A 258 9.25 7.33 -2.88
N HIS A 259 9.06 6.76 -1.71
CA HIS A 259 7.89 7.05 -0.86
C HIS A 259 7.99 8.43 -0.21
N ALA A 260 9.18 8.88 0.15
CA ALA A 260 9.38 10.22 0.70
C ALA A 260 9.02 11.30 -0.33
N ILE A 261 9.38 11.10 -1.59
CA ILE A 261 9.02 12.02 -2.68
C ILE A 261 7.50 12.02 -2.88
N HIS A 262 6.85 10.84 -2.84
CA HIS A 262 5.39 10.76 -2.85
C HIS A 262 4.78 11.58 -1.70
N ASN A 263 5.28 11.42 -0.49
CA ASN A 263 4.81 12.18 0.67
C ASN A 263 4.99 13.69 0.46
N GLY A 264 6.10 14.10 -0.18
CA GLY A 264 6.35 15.48 -0.55
C GLY A 264 5.30 16.07 -1.47
N PHE A 265 4.75 15.27 -2.37
CA PHE A 265 3.70 15.70 -3.29
C PHE A 265 2.39 16.08 -2.56
N THR A 266 2.21 15.69 -1.31
CA THR A 266 1.05 16.14 -0.53
C THR A 266 1.02 17.65 -0.29
N ALA A 267 2.16 18.33 -0.49
CA ALA A 267 2.25 19.79 -0.39
C ALA A 267 1.73 20.50 -1.64
N LEU A 268 1.51 19.77 -2.74
CA LEU A 268 1.01 20.32 -4.01
C LEU A 268 -0.51 20.27 -4.06
N GLU A 269 -1.09 21.20 -4.82
CA GLU A 269 -2.52 21.26 -5.08
C GLU A 269 -2.79 20.91 -6.55
N GLY A 270 -4.06 20.61 -6.88
CA GLY A 270 -4.53 20.38 -8.23
C GLY A 270 -4.54 18.90 -8.63
N ASP A 271 -4.35 18.64 -9.93
CA ASP A 271 -4.58 17.32 -10.53
C ASP A 271 -3.71 16.20 -9.99
N ILE A 272 -2.58 16.52 -9.37
CA ILE A 272 -1.71 15.50 -8.79
C ILE A 272 -2.41 14.65 -7.74
N HIS A 273 -3.39 15.20 -7.03
CA HIS A 273 -4.16 14.47 -6.02
C HIS A 273 -5.15 13.47 -6.62
N HIS A 274 -5.39 13.51 -7.94
CA HIS A 274 -6.20 12.53 -8.65
C HIS A 274 -5.40 11.31 -9.10
N LEU A 275 -4.08 11.34 -8.92
CA LEU A 275 -3.21 10.20 -9.22
C LEU A 275 -3.26 9.17 -8.10
N THR A 276 -3.05 7.91 -8.46
CA THR A 276 -2.95 6.85 -7.48
C THR A 276 -1.63 6.96 -6.71
N HIS A 277 -1.57 6.30 -5.55
CA HIS A 277 -0.33 6.20 -4.76
C HIS A 277 0.83 5.69 -5.63
N GLY A 278 0.65 4.57 -6.33
CA GLY A 278 1.71 3.98 -7.14
C GLY A 278 2.11 4.82 -8.34
N GLU A 279 1.20 5.62 -8.90
CA GLU A 279 1.55 6.54 -9.97
C GLU A 279 2.55 7.60 -9.53
N LYS A 280 2.39 8.10 -8.30
CA LYS A 280 3.34 9.05 -7.71
C LYS A 280 4.64 8.34 -7.33
N VAL A 281 4.56 7.12 -6.80
CA VAL A 281 5.73 6.32 -6.42
C VAL A 281 6.57 5.97 -7.64
N ALA A 282 5.97 5.68 -8.80
CA ALA A 282 6.72 5.39 -10.03
C ALA A 282 7.69 6.51 -10.38
N TYR A 283 7.22 7.75 -10.35
CA TYR A 283 8.08 8.90 -10.59
C TYR A 283 9.14 9.03 -9.49
N GLY A 284 8.73 8.83 -8.23
CA GLY A 284 9.65 8.85 -7.09
C GLY A 284 10.78 7.83 -7.21
N ILE A 285 10.51 6.64 -7.77
CA ILE A 285 11.53 5.63 -8.04
C ILE A 285 12.59 6.18 -9.00
N LEU A 286 12.16 6.79 -10.10
CA LEU A 286 13.08 7.33 -11.09
C LEU A 286 13.95 8.44 -10.51
N VAL A 287 13.36 9.32 -9.70
CA VAL A 287 14.11 10.38 -9.01
C VAL A 287 15.12 9.77 -8.03
N GLN A 288 14.72 8.79 -7.24
CA GLN A 288 15.63 8.12 -6.31
C GLN A 288 16.81 7.46 -7.04
N LEU A 289 16.55 6.78 -8.17
CA LEU A 289 17.62 6.16 -8.95
C LEU A 289 18.63 7.18 -9.46
N VAL A 290 18.17 8.35 -9.89
CA VAL A 290 19.07 9.44 -10.33
C VAL A 290 19.88 9.95 -9.14
N LEU A 291 19.24 10.21 -8.00
CA LEU A 291 19.92 10.69 -6.78
C LEU A 291 20.98 9.68 -6.28
N GLU A 292 20.74 8.39 -6.45
CA GLU A 292 21.69 7.34 -6.10
C GLU A 292 22.76 7.10 -7.17
N ASN A 293 22.74 7.87 -8.24
CA ASN A 293 23.65 7.73 -9.35
C ASN A 293 23.64 6.30 -9.94
N ALA A 294 22.44 5.74 -10.09
CA ALA A 294 22.27 4.41 -10.66
C ALA A 294 22.75 4.36 -12.12
N PRO A 295 23.26 3.21 -12.60
CA PRO A 295 23.62 3.07 -14.01
C PRO A 295 22.44 3.37 -14.92
N THR A 296 22.70 3.99 -16.08
CA THR A 296 21.67 4.34 -17.08
C THR A 296 20.83 3.11 -17.46
N GLU A 297 21.45 1.94 -17.59
CA GLU A 297 20.76 0.69 -17.91
C GLU A 297 19.69 0.35 -16.86
N LYS A 298 20.03 0.50 -15.58
CA LYS A 298 19.10 0.25 -14.48
C LYS A 298 17.93 1.25 -14.53
N PHE A 299 18.23 2.55 -14.66
CA PHE A 299 17.21 3.59 -14.79
C PHE A 299 16.26 3.29 -15.95
N MET A 300 16.79 2.95 -17.12
CA MET A 300 15.99 2.66 -18.31
C MET A 300 15.13 1.41 -18.16
N LYS A 301 15.57 0.42 -17.39
CA LYS A 301 14.79 -0.78 -17.12
C LYS A 301 13.48 -0.42 -16.42
N TYR A 302 13.56 0.41 -15.37
CA TYR A 302 12.36 0.85 -14.64
C TYR A 302 11.50 1.77 -15.51
N LYS A 303 12.11 2.75 -16.17
CA LYS A 303 11.38 3.69 -17.00
C LYS A 303 10.60 2.98 -18.11
N THR A 304 11.24 2.06 -18.82
CA THR A 304 10.59 1.30 -19.89
C THR A 304 9.43 0.47 -19.35
N PHE A 305 9.60 -0.18 -18.20
CA PHE A 305 8.53 -0.93 -17.58
C PHE A 305 7.34 -0.02 -17.24
N PHE A 306 7.60 1.12 -16.61
CA PHE A 306 6.53 2.06 -16.26
C PHE A 306 5.80 2.60 -17.49
N ASP A 307 6.53 2.92 -18.54
CA ASP A 307 5.92 3.37 -19.81
C ASP A 307 4.99 2.28 -20.38
N ASN A 308 5.39 1.03 -20.31
CA ASN A 308 4.60 -0.10 -20.84
C ASN A 308 3.31 -0.36 -20.08
N ILE A 309 3.23 0.05 -18.83
CA ILE A 309 2.01 -0.10 -18.01
C ILE A 309 1.32 1.25 -17.74
N ASN A 310 1.67 2.26 -18.53
CA ASN A 310 1.06 3.60 -18.51
C ASN A 310 1.22 4.34 -17.17
N MET A 311 2.35 4.14 -16.49
CA MET A 311 2.68 4.90 -15.28
C MET A 311 3.38 6.21 -15.66
N PRO A 312 3.20 7.30 -14.89
CA PRO A 312 3.86 8.58 -15.18
C PRO A 312 5.37 8.51 -14.95
N THR A 313 6.13 9.03 -15.90
CA THR A 313 7.60 9.04 -15.88
C THR A 313 8.19 10.44 -16.04
N THR A 314 7.35 11.47 -16.10
CA THR A 314 7.75 12.87 -16.27
C THR A 314 6.91 13.78 -15.38
N LEU A 315 7.35 15.03 -15.21
CA LEU A 315 6.57 16.04 -14.49
C LEU A 315 5.22 16.29 -15.19
N GLU A 316 5.19 16.26 -16.53
CA GLU A 316 3.94 16.37 -17.28
C GLU A 316 2.99 15.21 -16.96
N GLY A 317 3.51 13.99 -16.91
CA GLY A 317 2.72 12.80 -16.54
C GLY A 317 2.13 12.88 -15.17
N LEU A 318 2.75 13.62 -14.25
CA LEU A 318 2.24 13.87 -12.89
C LEU A 318 1.31 15.10 -12.81
N HIS A 319 1.10 15.81 -13.93
CA HIS A 319 0.28 17.03 -13.98
C HIS A 319 0.83 18.17 -13.11
N ILE A 320 2.14 18.28 -13.00
CA ILE A 320 2.81 19.32 -12.20
C ILE A 320 3.75 20.22 -13.00
N GLU A 321 3.69 20.19 -14.32
CA GLU A 321 4.53 21.01 -15.22
C GLU A 321 4.35 22.51 -15.01
N ASN A 322 3.18 22.93 -14.52
CA ASN A 322 2.88 24.34 -14.23
C ASN A 322 3.12 24.71 -12.75
N THR A 323 3.70 23.80 -11.97
CA THR A 323 3.96 24.02 -10.56
C THR A 323 5.08 25.05 -10.39
N SER A 324 4.88 26.02 -9.50
CA SER A 324 5.88 27.06 -9.26
C SER A 324 7.14 26.52 -8.58
N TYR A 325 8.24 27.28 -8.66
CA TYR A 325 9.48 26.95 -7.97
C TYR A 325 9.25 26.77 -6.48
N GLU A 326 8.48 27.69 -5.86
CA GLU A 326 8.19 27.65 -4.43
C GLU A 326 7.44 26.37 -4.04
N GLU A 327 6.49 25.93 -4.85
CA GLU A 327 5.75 24.70 -4.62
C GLU A 327 6.65 23.47 -4.74
N LEU A 328 7.57 23.43 -5.73
CA LEU A 328 8.52 22.32 -5.87
C LEU A 328 9.52 22.28 -4.70
N VAL A 329 9.95 23.46 -4.22
CA VAL A 329 10.81 23.54 -3.01
C VAL A 329 10.07 22.97 -1.80
N GLN A 330 8.75 23.23 -1.68
CA GLN A 330 7.95 22.66 -0.60
C GLN A 330 7.87 21.14 -0.67
N VAL A 331 7.76 20.56 -1.87
CA VAL A 331 7.84 19.10 -2.05
C VAL A 331 9.15 18.57 -1.53
N GLY A 332 10.27 19.22 -1.91
CA GLY A 332 11.61 18.85 -1.42
C GLY A 332 11.73 18.94 0.08
N LYS A 333 11.25 20.03 0.69
CA LYS A 333 11.25 20.20 2.14
C LYS A 333 10.45 19.14 2.85
N ARG A 334 9.28 18.79 2.31
CA ARG A 334 8.43 17.72 2.87
C ARG A 334 9.15 16.39 2.86
N ALA A 335 9.83 16.06 1.74
CA ALA A 335 10.60 14.83 1.59
C ALA A 335 11.78 14.76 2.57
N LEU A 336 12.32 15.92 3.02
CA LEU A 336 13.42 16.00 3.94
C LEU A 336 12.99 16.13 5.41
N THR A 337 11.69 16.04 5.71
CA THR A 337 11.18 16.10 7.08
C THR A 337 11.83 14.99 7.93
N PRO A 338 12.30 15.30 9.18
CA PRO A 338 13.05 14.33 9.98
C PRO A 338 12.37 12.99 10.24
N ASN A 339 11.06 12.97 10.30
CA ASN A 339 10.27 11.73 10.49
C ASN A 339 9.89 11.07 9.18
N ASP A 340 10.36 11.56 8.06
CA ASP A 340 10.12 11.00 6.74
C ASP A 340 11.18 9.96 6.39
N THR A 341 10.78 8.94 5.65
CA THR A 341 11.65 7.85 5.24
C THR A 341 12.78 8.30 4.31
N PHE A 342 12.66 9.47 3.68
CA PHE A 342 13.70 10.03 2.82
C PHE A 342 15.04 10.16 3.54
N ALA A 343 15.05 10.31 4.87
CA ALA A 343 16.28 10.36 5.66
C ALA A 343 17.16 9.13 5.46
N ASN A 344 16.59 7.99 5.04
CA ASN A 344 17.36 6.78 4.74
C ASN A 344 18.13 6.86 3.42
N LEU A 345 17.91 7.87 2.60
CA LEU A 345 18.56 7.97 1.29
C LEU A 345 19.92 8.67 1.36
N SER A 346 19.97 9.91 1.86
CA SER A 346 21.21 10.67 1.98
C SER A 346 21.04 11.86 2.92
N ASP A 347 22.04 12.07 3.78
CA ASP A 347 22.08 13.21 4.71
C ASP A 347 22.40 14.53 3.99
N LYS A 348 22.88 14.45 2.76
CA LYS A 348 23.40 15.62 2.03
C LYS A 348 22.47 16.09 0.91
N ILE A 349 21.34 15.45 0.73
CA ILE A 349 20.40 15.83 -0.31
C ILE A 349 19.58 17.03 0.14
N THR A 350 19.53 18.07 -0.68
CA THR A 350 18.75 19.28 -0.43
C THR A 350 17.47 19.29 -1.28
N ALA A 351 16.52 20.17 -0.90
CA ALA A 351 15.29 20.36 -1.66
C ALA A 351 15.58 20.80 -3.10
N ASP A 352 16.57 21.65 -3.31
CA ASP A 352 16.94 22.11 -4.67
C ASP A 352 17.56 20.98 -5.50
N GLU A 353 18.33 20.09 -4.88
CA GLU A 353 18.86 18.91 -5.56
C GLU A 353 17.75 17.98 -6.02
N ILE A 354 16.73 17.74 -5.21
CA ILE A 354 15.57 16.94 -5.59
C ILE A 354 14.88 17.54 -6.81
N ARG A 355 14.65 18.84 -6.79
CA ARG A 355 14.03 19.55 -7.92
C ARG A 355 14.87 19.45 -9.20
N SER A 356 16.18 19.60 -9.07
CA SER A 356 17.11 19.47 -10.22
C SER A 356 17.07 18.08 -10.83
N GLU A 357 17.04 17.04 -10.01
CA GLU A 357 16.99 15.64 -10.46
C GLU A 357 15.64 15.28 -11.12
N GLU A 358 14.54 15.88 -10.66
CA GLU A 358 13.24 15.72 -11.33
C GLU A 358 13.31 16.21 -12.78
N HIS A 359 13.94 17.37 -13.02
CA HIS A 359 14.13 17.88 -14.38
C HIS A 359 15.05 16.99 -15.22
N THR A 360 16.08 16.42 -14.61
CA THR A 360 16.99 15.48 -15.29
C THR A 360 16.23 14.21 -15.70
N SER A 361 15.40 13.68 -14.83
CA SER A 361 14.56 12.50 -15.11
C SER A 361 13.63 12.75 -16.30
N GLU A 362 13.08 13.95 -16.39
CA GLU A 362 12.19 14.36 -17.48
C GLU A 362 12.88 14.37 -18.84
N LEU A 363 14.17 14.66 -18.88
CA LEU A 363 14.96 14.72 -20.10
C LEU A 363 15.46 13.35 -20.58
N GLN A 364 15.43 12.37 -19.76
CA GLN A 364 15.82 11.00 -20.08
C GLN A 364 14.64 10.19 -20.61
#